data_acbcc258c76cce109317df1d8cfc4224
#
_entry.id   acbcc258c76cce109317df1d8cfc4224
#
_cell.length_a   1.000
_cell.length_b   1.000
_cell.length_c   1.000
_cell.angle_alpha   90.00
_cell.angle_beta   90.00
_cell.angle_gamma   90.00
#
_symmetry.space_group_name_H-M   'P 1'
#
loop_
_entity.id
_entity.type
_entity.pdbx_description
1 polymer ?
#
loop_
_entity_poly.entity_id
_entity_poly.type
_entity_poly.pdbx_seq_one_letter_code
_entity_poly.pdbx_strand_id
1 'polypeptide(L)'
;MKPTLITLIGLLATSVAAGPVPASGGFDLEPRGNGNNGNTAKQGEKGGNKGGNQAGGAKNGTANAGGAAGGAAGGAAPKAGNTTALVLPDGRIKQDATPESFNVLESVFKSAVVKGDGLKFSDVITFPQGQASLFDKATNTKAFAINIDDKSVFIPKGGEAQANIRRADLLPSIRSQLNDVAVTGVRTMHFSIQRDATKPLNASHDYQVMNLESKDFQFHQIDVRTGAENGNDIAIFGNSKNPAGAQKIFSTPFGEGKFENFAIKMDFTANTVQVFHSTGDEPLKQVTEPVQNDLAGLGEYHFSLQKNPVGQATQPTGIKEAVIFGGIFMEDSTSGQVTLQ
;
A
#
# COMPACT_ATOMS: atom_id res chain seq x y z
N MET A 1 52.94 -46.26 -13.41
CA MET A 1 52.03 -45.17 -13.74
C MET A 1 50.60 -45.59 -13.40
N LYS A 2 50.01 -45.05 -12.37
CA LYS A 2 48.64 -45.33 -11.94
C LYS A 2 47.75 -44.16 -12.35
N PRO A 3 46.63 -44.29 -12.99
CA PRO A 3 45.73 -43.18 -13.28
C PRO A 3 44.90 -42.87 -12.05
N THR A 4 44.86 -41.63 -11.68
CA THR A 4 44.05 -41.07 -10.59
C THR A 4 42.63 -40.79 -11.11
N LEU A 5 41.65 -41.46 -10.52
CA LEU A 5 40.23 -41.28 -10.79
C LEU A 5 39.75 -40.02 -10.10
N ILE A 6 39.34 -38.99 -10.89
CA ILE A 6 38.71 -37.80 -10.37
C ILE A 6 37.20 -38.06 -10.31
N THR A 7 36.69 -38.17 -9.09
CA THR A 7 35.25 -38.29 -8.82
C THR A 7 34.62 -36.89 -8.88
N LEU A 8 33.82 -36.63 -9.89
CA LEU A 8 33.02 -35.43 -10.03
C LEU A 8 31.78 -35.56 -9.16
N ILE A 9 31.72 -34.89 -8.02
CA ILE A 9 30.54 -34.81 -7.20
C ILE A 9 29.63 -33.74 -7.80
N GLY A 10 28.56 -34.18 -8.47
CA GLY A 10 27.50 -33.31 -8.95
C GLY A 10 26.67 -32.81 -7.79
N LEU A 11 26.70 -31.51 -7.56
CA LEU A 11 25.80 -30.81 -6.63
C LEU A 11 24.44 -30.72 -7.30
N LEU A 12 23.49 -31.55 -6.88
CA LEU A 12 22.07 -31.36 -7.21
C LEU A 12 21.58 -30.19 -6.37
N ALA A 13 21.41 -29.03 -7.01
CA ALA A 13 20.64 -27.94 -6.45
C ALA A 13 19.15 -28.32 -6.51
N THR A 14 18.58 -28.80 -5.42
CA THR A 14 17.12 -28.88 -5.27
C THR A 14 16.61 -27.48 -5.01
N SER A 15 16.02 -26.88 -6.02
CA SER A 15 15.18 -25.70 -5.84
C SER A 15 13.96 -26.10 -5.03
N VAL A 16 13.97 -25.80 -3.73
CA VAL A 16 12.76 -25.84 -2.91
C VAL A 16 11.92 -24.65 -3.35
N ALA A 17 10.88 -24.90 -4.12
CA ALA A 17 9.83 -23.92 -4.36
C ALA A 17 9.27 -23.52 -2.98
N ALA A 18 9.38 -22.25 -2.64
CA ALA A 18 8.67 -21.69 -1.49
C ALA A 18 7.18 -21.96 -1.74
N GLY A 19 6.58 -22.83 -0.92
CA GLY A 19 5.16 -23.07 -0.97
C GLY A 19 4.40 -21.78 -0.70
N PRO A 20 3.16 -21.65 -1.18
CA PRO A 20 2.36 -20.47 -0.94
C PRO A 20 2.23 -20.24 0.57
N VAL A 21 2.52 -19.03 1.01
CA VAL A 21 2.25 -18.58 2.39
C VAL A 21 0.75 -18.83 2.61
N PRO A 22 0.33 -19.51 3.69
CA PRO A 22 -1.10 -19.72 3.93
C PRO A 22 -1.81 -18.39 3.98
N ALA A 23 -2.87 -18.26 3.20
CA ALA A 23 -3.69 -17.07 3.10
C ALA A 23 -4.13 -16.60 4.49
N SER A 24 -4.02 -15.30 4.74
CA SER A 24 -4.64 -14.68 5.91
C SER A 24 -6.16 -14.90 5.80
N GLY A 25 -6.73 -15.65 6.74
CA GLY A 25 -8.15 -16.02 6.71
C GLY A 25 -9.03 -14.77 6.59
N GLY A 26 -9.92 -14.78 5.60
CA GLY A 26 -10.84 -13.70 5.33
C GLY A 26 -11.72 -13.35 6.54
N PHE A 27 -11.88 -12.07 6.77
CA PHE A 27 -12.87 -11.57 7.72
C PHE A 27 -14.16 -11.31 6.96
N ASP A 28 -15.13 -12.21 7.12
CA ASP A 28 -16.51 -11.88 6.78
C ASP A 28 -16.99 -10.80 7.74
N LEU A 29 -17.06 -9.59 7.25
CA LEU A 29 -17.78 -8.50 7.91
C LEU A 29 -19.27 -8.73 7.63
N GLU A 30 -19.95 -9.51 8.48
CA GLU A 30 -21.41 -9.50 8.48
C GLU A 30 -21.92 -8.06 8.68
N PRO A 31 -22.81 -7.56 7.80
CA PRO A 31 -23.45 -6.29 8.03
C PRO A 31 -24.31 -6.43 9.30
N ARG A 32 -23.99 -5.71 10.38
CA ARG A 32 -24.86 -5.60 11.52
C ARG A 32 -26.20 -5.04 11.07
N GLY A 33 -27.21 -5.91 11.07
CA GLY A 33 -28.60 -5.57 10.81
C GLY A 33 -29.03 -4.44 11.75
N ASN A 34 -29.43 -3.34 11.16
CA ASN A 34 -30.13 -2.26 11.84
C ASN A 34 -31.52 -2.79 12.20
N GLY A 35 -31.68 -3.20 13.46
CA GLY A 35 -32.99 -3.55 14.00
C GLY A 35 -33.86 -2.31 14.08
N ASN A 36 -34.71 -2.11 13.08
CA ASN A 36 -35.77 -1.13 13.17
C ASN A 36 -37.07 -1.85 13.48
N ASN A 37 -37.55 -1.58 14.67
CA ASN A 37 -38.84 -2.01 15.21
C ASN A 37 -39.98 -1.45 14.34
N GLY A 38 -40.87 -2.34 13.95
CA GLY A 38 -42.06 -2.02 13.18
C GLY A 38 -43.02 -1.09 13.88
N ASN A 39 -43.70 -0.28 13.12
CA ASN A 39 -45.09 0.08 13.42
C ASN A 39 -45.87 0.28 12.12
N THR A 40 -46.93 -0.45 12.00
CA THR A 40 -47.95 -0.45 10.98
C THR A 40 -48.82 0.81 11.01
N ALA A 41 -49.12 1.43 9.87
CA ALA A 41 -50.48 1.89 9.52
C ALA A 41 -50.60 2.47 8.11
N LYS A 42 -51.39 1.80 7.31
CA LYS A 42 -52.48 2.16 6.41
C LYS A 42 -52.44 3.45 5.55
N GLN A 43 -52.57 3.16 4.23
CA GLN A 43 -53.50 3.70 3.22
C GLN A 43 -53.62 5.22 3.01
N GLY A 44 -53.53 5.61 1.74
CA GLY A 44 -54.10 6.82 1.18
C GLY A 44 -53.70 7.04 -0.28
N GLU A 45 -54.67 6.85 -1.16
CA GLU A 45 -54.64 6.97 -2.61
C GLU A 45 -54.52 8.40 -3.15
N LYS A 46 -54.10 8.47 -4.44
CA LYS A 46 -54.59 9.35 -5.54
C LYS A 46 -53.95 10.71 -5.82
N GLY A 47 -53.73 10.86 -7.09
CA GLY A 47 -53.82 12.10 -7.91
C GLY A 47 -52.45 12.66 -8.31
N GLY A 48 -51.96 12.67 -9.50
CA GLY A 48 -52.51 13.02 -10.79
C GLY A 48 -52.34 14.51 -11.12
N ASN A 49 -51.37 14.87 -11.95
CA ASN A 49 -51.54 15.79 -13.11
C ASN A 49 -50.17 16.34 -13.59
N LYS A 50 -49.79 16.10 -14.79
CA LYS A 50 -49.78 16.80 -16.08
C LYS A 50 -49.23 18.25 -16.12
N GLY A 51 -48.37 18.42 -17.10
CA GLY A 51 -48.11 19.66 -17.85
C GLY A 51 -46.77 20.30 -17.54
N GLY A 52 -45.94 20.69 -18.45
CA GLY A 52 -45.95 20.88 -19.87
C GLY A 52 -44.83 21.87 -20.24
N ASN A 53 -44.16 21.54 -21.32
CA ASN A 53 -43.59 22.39 -22.37
C ASN A 53 -42.97 23.78 -22.07
N GLN A 54 -41.77 24.07 -22.53
CA GLN A 54 -41.33 24.71 -23.80
C GLN A 54 -39.89 25.20 -23.60
N ALA A 55 -38.90 24.86 -24.42
CA ALA A 55 -38.55 25.27 -25.76
C ALA A 55 -37.98 26.69 -25.90
N GLY A 56 -36.82 26.76 -26.50
CA GLY A 56 -36.22 27.93 -27.13
C GLY A 56 -34.87 28.32 -26.55
N GLY A 57 -33.81 28.51 -27.26
CA GLY A 57 -33.54 28.69 -28.66
C GLY A 57 -32.08 28.94 -28.90
N ALA A 58 -31.62 28.60 -30.04
CA ALA A 58 -30.30 28.66 -30.59
C ALA A 58 -29.75 30.08 -30.84
N LYS A 59 -28.45 30.21 -30.99
CA LYS A 59 -27.65 30.73 -32.14
C LYS A 59 -26.26 31.14 -31.68
N ASN A 60 -25.26 30.59 -32.25
CA ASN A 60 -24.54 30.87 -33.48
C ASN A 60 -23.27 31.73 -33.32
N GLY A 61 -22.21 31.22 -33.86
CA GLY A 61 -21.23 31.86 -34.70
C GLY A 61 -19.85 32.06 -34.01
N THR A 62 -18.70 31.85 -34.48
CA THR A 62 -18.17 31.57 -35.82
C THR A 62 -16.68 31.15 -35.65
N ALA A 63 -16.22 30.35 -36.56
CA ALA A 63 -14.84 29.92 -36.72
C ALA A 63 -13.90 31.10 -37.02
N ASN A 64 -12.64 31.01 -36.60
CA ASN A 64 -11.56 31.44 -37.48
C ASN A 64 -10.30 30.59 -37.29
N ALA A 65 -9.75 30.17 -38.40
CA ALA A 65 -8.54 29.39 -38.59
C ALA A 65 -7.32 30.32 -38.71
N GLY A 66 -6.15 29.80 -38.38
CA GLY A 66 -4.93 30.26 -38.96
C GLY A 66 -3.72 30.38 -38.05
N GLY A 67 -2.65 29.63 -38.38
CA GLY A 67 -1.29 30.04 -38.14
C GLY A 67 -0.40 29.09 -37.33
N ALA A 68 0.29 28.20 -38.00
CA ALA A 68 1.45 27.48 -37.49
C ALA A 68 2.65 28.40 -37.33
N ALA A 69 3.40 28.32 -36.22
CA ALA A 69 4.82 28.57 -36.20
C ALA A 69 5.45 27.90 -34.96
N GLY A 70 6.52 27.15 -35.19
CA GLY A 70 7.26 26.42 -34.16
C GLY A 70 8.03 27.33 -33.24
N GLY A 71 8.27 26.82 -32.03
CA GLY A 71 9.08 27.48 -31.01
C GLY A 71 9.40 26.51 -29.87
N ALA A 72 10.68 26.16 -29.83
CA ALA A 72 11.50 25.65 -28.75
C ALA A 72 10.83 25.19 -27.42
N ALA A 73 11.15 23.95 -27.08
CA ALA A 73 10.93 23.37 -25.77
C ALA A 73 11.69 24.16 -24.67
N GLY A 74 10.99 24.99 -23.96
CA GLY A 74 11.40 25.54 -22.68
C GLY A 74 10.73 24.75 -21.59
N GLY A 75 11.49 23.95 -20.85
CA GLY A 75 11.02 23.22 -19.68
C GLY A 75 10.47 24.19 -18.65
N ALA A 76 9.16 24.26 -18.52
CA ALA A 76 8.51 24.97 -17.43
C ALA A 76 8.69 24.16 -16.15
N ALA A 77 9.30 24.77 -15.14
CA ALA A 77 9.31 24.27 -13.77
C ALA A 77 7.87 23.93 -13.34
N PRO A 78 7.65 22.79 -12.63
CA PRO A 78 6.34 22.43 -12.18
C PRO A 78 5.81 23.49 -11.22
N LYS A 79 4.68 24.09 -11.56
CA LYS A 79 3.94 24.99 -10.68
C LYS A 79 3.43 24.14 -9.51
N ALA A 80 3.84 24.52 -8.27
CA ALA A 80 3.21 24.06 -7.05
C ALA A 80 1.71 24.38 -7.10
N GLY A 81 0.87 23.39 -6.82
CA GLY A 81 -0.53 23.60 -6.50
C GLY A 81 -1.58 23.12 -7.51
N ASN A 82 -1.61 21.83 -7.77
CA ASN A 82 -2.88 21.17 -8.07
C ASN A 82 -2.95 19.95 -7.15
N THR A 83 -3.62 20.11 -5.98
CA THR A 83 -3.90 18.98 -5.10
C THR A 83 -4.88 18.07 -5.84
N THR A 84 -4.39 16.96 -6.35
CA THR A 84 -5.22 15.87 -6.86
C THR A 84 -6.18 15.43 -5.75
N ALA A 85 -7.39 15.10 -6.10
CA ALA A 85 -8.39 14.67 -5.11
C ALA A 85 -7.93 13.39 -4.42
N LEU A 86 -7.98 13.35 -3.09
CA LEU A 86 -7.70 12.13 -2.33
C LEU A 86 -8.81 11.11 -2.57
N VAL A 87 -8.42 9.86 -2.81
CA VAL A 87 -9.31 8.73 -3.02
C VAL A 87 -9.71 8.07 -1.71
N LEU A 88 -8.76 7.97 -0.79
CA LEU A 88 -8.92 7.43 0.56
C LEU A 88 -8.82 8.53 1.60
N PRO A 89 -9.31 8.32 2.84
CA PRO A 89 -8.97 9.20 3.94
C PRO A 89 -7.47 9.43 4.01
N ASP A 90 -7.08 10.67 4.26
CA ASP A 90 -5.68 11.08 4.35
C ASP A 90 -4.96 10.31 5.47
N GLY A 91 -4.01 9.46 5.10
CA GLY A 91 -3.23 8.65 6.02
C GLY A 91 -2.02 9.37 6.65
N ARG A 92 -1.81 10.65 6.33
CA ARG A 92 -0.78 11.48 6.95
C ARG A 92 -1.21 11.84 8.37
N ILE A 93 -0.33 11.63 9.34
CA ILE A 93 -0.68 11.69 10.75
C ILE A 93 -0.53 13.11 11.30
N LYS A 94 -1.59 13.66 11.88
CA LYS A 94 -1.60 15.00 12.48
C LYS A 94 -0.62 15.09 13.64
N GLN A 95 -0.08 16.30 13.89
CA GLN A 95 0.91 16.54 14.95
C GLN A 95 0.39 16.21 16.36
N ASP A 96 -0.91 16.38 16.61
CA ASP A 96 -1.57 16.11 17.89
C ASP A 96 -1.99 14.66 18.10
N ALA A 97 -1.84 13.79 17.09
CA ALA A 97 -2.18 12.37 17.20
C ALA A 97 -1.30 11.66 18.23
N THR A 98 -1.89 10.72 18.96
CA THR A 98 -1.21 9.82 19.90
C THR A 98 -1.29 8.37 19.41
N PRO A 99 -0.50 7.42 19.96
CA PRO A 99 -0.64 6.01 19.60
C PRO A 99 -2.06 5.50 19.78
N GLU A 100 -2.79 5.99 20.77
CA GLU A 100 -4.20 5.62 21.06
C GLU A 100 -5.16 6.03 19.93
N SER A 101 -4.79 7.03 19.13
CA SER A 101 -5.57 7.44 17.94
C SER A 101 -5.74 6.30 16.94
N PHE A 102 -4.84 5.33 16.94
CA PHE A 102 -4.91 4.15 16.08
C PHE A 102 -5.84 3.04 16.60
N ASN A 103 -6.31 3.15 17.84
CA ASN A 103 -7.22 2.18 18.43
C ASN A 103 -8.69 2.44 18.11
N VAL A 104 -9.03 3.62 17.59
CA VAL A 104 -10.42 4.00 17.33
C VAL A 104 -10.89 3.50 15.97
N LEU A 105 -12.13 3.05 15.91
CA LEU A 105 -12.72 2.41 14.72
C LEU A 105 -12.80 3.36 13.51
N GLU A 106 -12.89 4.65 13.74
CA GLU A 106 -13.01 5.69 12.72
C GLU A 106 -11.69 6.40 12.42
N SER A 107 -10.56 5.81 12.81
CA SER A 107 -9.26 6.34 12.44
C SER A 107 -9.06 6.27 10.92
N VAL A 108 -8.03 6.95 10.41
CA VAL A 108 -7.63 6.87 8.99
C VAL A 108 -7.17 5.47 8.58
N PHE A 109 -6.86 4.61 9.56
CA PHE A 109 -6.58 3.19 9.37
C PHE A 109 -7.62 2.35 10.10
N LYS A 110 -7.99 1.20 9.52
CA LYS A 110 -8.85 0.23 10.20
C LYS A 110 -8.20 -0.18 11.51
N SER A 111 -8.90 0.04 12.62
CA SER A 111 -8.47 -0.46 13.91
C SER A 111 -8.70 -1.97 14.02
N ALA A 112 -7.84 -2.64 14.76
CA ALA A 112 -8.04 -3.99 15.27
C ALA A 112 -8.01 -5.12 14.24
N VAL A 113 -7.28 -5.03 13.13
CA VAL A 113 -7.30 -6.12 12.15
C VAL A 113 -6.07 -7.01 12.28
N VAL A 114 -4.90 -6.57 11.87
CA VAL A 114 -3.73 -7.44 11.77
C VAL A 114 -2.64 -6.99 12.73
N LYS A 115 -2.52 -7.67 13.86
CA LYS A 115 -1.49 -7.47 14.88
C LYS A 115 -1.43 -8.68 15.80
N GLY A 116 -0.46 -8.74 16.69
CA GLY A 116 -0.37 -9.79 17.71
C GLY A 116 -1.66 -9.91 18.52
N ASP A 117 -2.04 -11.13 18.84
CA ASP A 117 -3.22 -11.40 19.67
C ASP A 117 -3.12 -10.72 21.02
N GLY A 118 -4.23 -10.12 21.46
CA GLY A 118 -4.30 -9.34 22.69
C GLY A 118 -3.63 -7.97 22.67
N LEU A 119 -2.89 -7.60 21.62
CA LEU A 119 -2.28 -6.27 21.47
C LEU A 119 -3.32 -5.25 20.98
N LYS A 120 -3.08 -3.97 21.31
CA LYS A 120 -3.72 -2.80 20.70
C LYS A 120 -2.77 -2.19 19.68
N PHE A 121 -3.26 -1.35 18.77
CA PHE A 121 -2.36 -0.61 17.89
C PHE A 121 -1.47 0.35 18.67
N SER A 122 -1.94 0.96 19.74
CA SER A 122 -1.11 1.78 20.64
C SER A 122 0.09 1.03 21.23
N ASP A 123 0.06 -0.30 21.27
CA ASP A 123 1.19 -1.10 21.76
C ASP A 123 2.28 -1.30 20.67
N VAL A 124 1.90 -1.16 19.40
CA VAL A 124 2.79 -1.40 18.25
C VAL A 124 3.09 -0.14 17.44
N ILE A 125 2.46 0.99 17.75
CA ILE A 125 2.73 2.29 17.10
C ILE A 125 3.50 3.21 18.05
N THR A 126 4.57 3.81 17.53
CA THR A 126 5.31 4.85 18.24
C THR A 126 5.58 6.04 17.32
N PHE A 127 5.86 7.22 17.90
CA PHE A 127 6.21 8.43 17.15
C PHE A 127 7.68 8.78 17.37
N PRO A 128 8.55 8.54 16.36
CA PRO A 128 9.95 8.97 16.43
C PRO A 128 10.02 10.51 16.48
N GLN A 129 10.86 11.04 17.35
CA GLN A 129 10.98 12.48 17.55
C GLN A 129 11.58 13.18 16.32
N GLY A 130 10.98 14.29 15.92
CA GLY A 130 11.53 15.18 14.90
C GLY A 130 11.58 14.64 13.49
N GLN A 131 10.91 13.50 13.21
CA GLN A 131 10.91 12.91 11.88
C GLN A 131 9.66 13.28 11.11
N ALA A 132 9.86 13.80 9.90
CA ALA A 132 8.82 14.07 8.92
C ALA A 132 9.34 13.68 7.55
N SER A 133 8.55 12.91 6.81
CA SER A 133 8.86 12.53 5.43
C SER A 133 8.67 13.71 4.47
N LEU A 134 9.04 13.53 3.20
CA LEU A 134 8.81 14.51 2.14
C LEU A 134 7.36 15.02 2.15
N PHE A 135 6.38 14.12 2.17
CA PHE A 135 4.97 14.47 2.11
C PHE A 135 4.40 14.96 3.45
N ASP A 136 5.01 14.58 4.58
CA ASP A 136 4.63 15.09 5.90
C ASP A 136 5.01 16.57 6.04
N LYS A 137 6.18 16.96 5.53
CA LYS A 137 6.65 18.37 5.55
C LYS A 137 5.70 19.28 4.79
N ALA A 138 5.20 18.84 3.64
CA ALA A 138 4.27 19.58 2.80
C ALA A 138 2.92 19.88 3.50
N THR A 139 2.52 19.06 4.47
CA THR A 139 1.20 19.13 5.14
C THR A 139 1.27 19.35 6.64
N ASN A 140 2.47 19.58 7.19
CA ASN A 140 2.69 19.71 8.64
C ASN A 140 2.13 18.50 9.42
N THR A 141 2.42 17.29 8.93
CA THR A 141 2.11 16.03 9.57
C THR A 141 3.39 15.37 10.10
N LYS A 142 3.30 14.22 10.73
CA LYS A 142 4.45 13.52 11.32
C LYS A 142 4.49 12.05 10.92
N ALA A 143 5.70 11.51 10.90
CA ALA A 143 5.93 10.09 10.71
C ALA A 143 5.56 9.29 11.96
N PHE A 144 5.32 8.00 11.78
CA PHE A 144 5.08 7.03 12.85
C PHE A 144 5.83 5.74 12.58
N ALA A 145 6.14 4.98 13.61
CA ALA A 145 6.79 3.68 13.49
C ALA A 145 5.82 2.55 13.77
N ILE A 146 5.88 1.50 12.97
CA ILE A 146 5.26 0.20 13.23
C ILE A 146 6.32 -0.70 13.86
N ASN A 147 6.01 -1.23 15.04
CA ASN A 147 6.91 -2.07 15.82
C ASN A 147 6.42 -3.50 15.85
N ILE A 148 7.35 -4.44 15.88
CA ILE A 148 7.09 -5.85 16.17
C ILE A 148 8.00 -6.35 17.29
N ASP A 149 7.50 -7.32 18.03
CA ASP A 149 8.19 -8.02 19.10
C ASP A 149 7.82 -9.51 19.12
N ASP A 150 8.22 -10.24 20.15
CA ASP A 150 7.90 -11.66 20.30
C ASP A 150 6.39 -11.94 20.39
N LYS A 151 5.58 -10.96 20.82
CA LYS A 151 4.12 -11.07 20.92
C LYS A 151 3.38 -10.75 19.62
N SER A 152 4.09 -10.29 18.59
CA SER A 152 3.49 -9.91 17.31
C SER A 152 3.09 -11.12 16.46
N VAL A 153 2.50 -12.14 17.08
CA VAL A 153 1.94 -13.35 16.45
C VAL A 153 0.47 -13.11 16.16
N PHE A 154 0.14 -13.03 14.88
CA PHE A 154 -1.24 -12.83 14.44
C PHE A 154 -2.00 -14.15 14.42
N ILE A 155 -3.24 -14.13 14.91
CA ILE A 155 -4.18 -15.24 14.84
C ILE A 155 -5.36 -14.79 13.99
N PRO A 156 -5.51 -15.28 12.74
CA PRO A 156 -6.66 -14.98 11.91
C PRO A 156 -7.94 -15.49 12.58
N LYS A 157 -9.06 -14.77 12.41
CA LYS A 157 -10.35 -15.22 12.94
C LYS A 157 -10.71 -16.60 12.37
N GLY A 158 -10.83 -17.59 13.27
CA GLY A 158 -11.14 -18.97 12.90
C GLY A 158 -9.97 -19.75 12.27
N GLY A 159 -8.76 -19.20 12.30
CA GLY A 159 -7.54 -19.82 11.81
C GLY A 159 -6.53 -20.12 12.93
N GLU A 160 -5.42 -20.69 12.53
CA GLU A 160 -4.30 -21.01 13.43
C GLU A 160 -3.35 -19.83 13.60
N ALA A 161 -2.62 -19.80 14.71
CA ALA A 161 -1.61 -18.80 14.98
C ALA A 161 -0.49 -18.83 13.92
N GLN A 162 -0.16 -17.68 13.35
CA GLN A 162 0.96 -17.54 12.41
C GLN A 162 2.30 -17.51 13.17
N ALA A 163 2.62 -18.61 13.85
CA ALA A 163 3.76 -18.68 14.78
C ALA A 163 5.13 -18.45 14.11
N ASN A 164 5.23 -18.70 12.81
CA ASN A 164 6.47 -18.55 12.04
C ASN A 164 6.75 -17.11 11.59
N ILE A 165 5.82 -16.19 11.76
CA ILE A 165 5.97 -14.79 11.37
C ILE A 165 5.71 -13.87 12.55
N ARG A 166 6.18 -12.62 12.45
CA ARG A 166 5.80 -11.53 13.35
C ARG A 166 5.26 -10.40 12.50
N ARG A 167 4.07 -9.88 12.84
CA ARG A 167 3.48 -8.83 12.02
C ARG A 167 2.60 -7.86 12.78
N ALA A 168 2.56 -6.64 12.28
CA ALA A 168 1.57 -5.62 12.59
C ALA A 168 1.29 -4.82 11.30
N ASP A 169 0.02 -4.75 10.90
CA ASP A 169 -0.39 -4.10 9.66
C ASP A 169 -1.44 -3.02 9.93
N LEU A 170 -1.28 -1.89 9.28
CA LEU A 170 -2.29 -0.85 9.17
C LEU A 170 -2.94 -0.92 7.80
N LEU A 171 -4.27 -1.02 7.78
CA LEU A 171 -5.03 -0.96 6.55
C LEU A 171 -5.69 0.42 6.45
N PRO A 172 -5.49 1.17 5.35
CA PRO A 172 -6.22 2.41 5.14
C PRO A 172 -7.71 2.19 5.36
N SER A 173 -8.36 3.09 6.13
CA SER A 173 -9.77 2.94 6.47
C SER A 173 -10.60 3.09 5.20
N ILE A 174 -11.02 1.96 4.66
CA ILE A 174 -11.93 1.88 3.55
C ILE A 174 -13.27 1.47 4.12
N ARG A 175 -14.23 2.37 4.14
CA ARG A 175 -15.62 1.96 4.35
C ARG A 175 -16.00 1.02 3.22
N SER A 176 -16.83 0.03 3.48
CA SER A 176 -17.20 -1.01 2.51
C SER A 176 -17.65 -0.47 1.13
N GLN A 177 -18.09 0.77 1.06
CA GLN A 177 -18.48 1.48 -0.16
C GLN A 177 -17.30 2.14 -0.91
N LEU A 178 -16.09 2.17 -0.33
CA LEU A 178 -14.90 2.80 -0.93
C LEU A 178 -13.88 1.78 -1.44
N ASN A 179 -14.09 0.49 -1.20
CA ASN A 179 -13.14 -0.54 -1.64
C ASN A 179 -12.92 -0.49 -3.17
N ASP A 180 -14.00 -0.39 -3.93
CA ASP A 180 -13.91 -0.35 -5.40
C ASP A 180 -13.24 0.93 -5.91
N VAL A 181 -13.38 2.04 -5.18
CA VAL A 181 -12.78 3.33 -5.59
C VAL A 181 -11.24 3.27 -5.53
N ALA A 182 -10.69 2.56 -4.57
CA ALA A 182 -9.24 2.45 -4.37
C ALA A 182 -8.56 1.48 -5.36
N VAL A 183 -9.33 0.62 -6.03
CA VAL A 183 -8.84 -0.45 -6.91
C VAL A 183 -9.49 -0.42 -8.30
N THR A 184 -9.91 0.77 -8.75
CA THR A 184 -10.49 1.02 -10.08
C THR A 184 -9.95 2.31 -10.68
N GLY A 185 -9.93 2.40 -12.00
CA GLY A 185 -9.39 3.56 -12.72
C GLY A 185 -7.87 3.69 -12.57
N VAL A 186 -7.36 4.91 -12.46
CA VAL A 186 -5.92 5.18 -12.26
C VAL A 186 -5.72 5.76 -10.87
N ARG A 187 -4.99 5.06 -10.03
CA ARG A 187 -4.72 5.44 -8.63
C ARG A 187 -3.23 5.51 -8.37
N THR A 188 -2.80 6.46 -7.57
CA THR A 188 -1.42 6.52 -7.12
C THR A 188 -1.38 6.46 -5.59
N MET A 189 -0.73 5.42 -5.07
CA MET A 189 -0.47 5.26 -3.65
C MET A 189 0.89 5.86 -3.32
N HIS A 190 0.90 6.85 -2.43
CA HIS A 190 2.09 7.50 -1.90
C HIS A 190 2.42 6.98 -0.51
N PHE A 191 3.68 6.81 -0.24
CA PHE A 191 4.21 6.58 1.10
C PHE A 191 5.71 6.85 1.15
N SER A 192 6.18 7.14 2.34
CA SER A 192 7.59 7.21 2.68
C SER A 192 7.92 6.18 3.75
N ILE A 193 9.07 5.54 3.65
CA ILE A 193 9.51 4.54 4.61
C ILE A 193 10.99 4.73 4.95
N GLN A 194 11.35 4.47 6.21
CA GLN A 194 12.72 4.56 6.71
C GLN A 194 12.98 3.44 7.70
N ARG A 195 14.22 2.93 7.75
CA ARG A 195 14.69 2.03 8.82
C ARG A 195 14.75 2.77 10.14
N ASP A 196 14.29 2.14 11.21
CA ASP A 196 14.51 2.66 12.57
C ASP A 196 15.87 2.17 13.08
N ALA A 197 16.85 3.07 13.15
CA ALA A 197 18.20 2.73 13.63
C ALA A 197 18.23 2.31 15.10
N THR A 198 17.19 2.65 15.89
CA THR A 198 17.09 2.25 17.31
C THR A 198 16.46 0.87 17.49
N LYS A 199 15.76 0.38 16.46
CA LYS A 199 15.10 -0.92 16.41
C LYS A 199 15.36 -1.59 15.06
N PRO A 200 16.63 -1.95 14.77
CA PRO A 200 17.04 -2.38 13.44
C PRO A 200 16.38 -3.70 13.05
N LEU A 201 16.10 -3.83 11.76
CA LEU A 201 15.64 -5.08 11.16
C LEU A 201 16.77 -6.13 11.20
N ASN A 202 16.40 -7.39 11.35
CA ASN A 202 17.36 -8.49 11.28
C ASN A 202 17.68 -8.81 9.80
N ALA A 203 18.90 -8.49 9.37
CA ALA A 203 19.35 -8.66 7.99
C ALA A 203 19.33 -10.10 7.46
N SER A 204 19.10 -11.11 8.31
CA SER A 204 18.97 -12.52 7.90
C SER A 204 17.51 -12.95 7.65
N HIS A 205 16.55 -12.06 7.82
CA HIS A 205 15.12 -12.31 7.58
C HIS A 205 14.63 -11.49 6.41
N ASP A 206 13.45 -11.85 5.90
CA ASP A 206 12.74 -11.11 4.87
C ASP A 206 11.55 -10.36 5.49
N TYR A 207 11.24 -9.20 4.94
CA TYR A 207 10.19 -8.33 5.46
C TYR A 207 9.27 -7.86 4.34
N GLN A 208 7.98 -7.97 4.58
CA GLN A 208 6.96 -7.32 3.78
C GLN A 208 6.53 -6.04 4.48
N VAL A 209 6.59 -4.92 3.79
CA VAL A 209 6.35 -3.60 4.39
C VAL A 209 5.16 -2.87 3.80
N MET A 210 4.75 -3.19 2.58
CA MET A 210 3.51 -2.69 1.97
C MET A 210 3.03 -3.70 0.95
N ASN A 211 1.72 -3.91 0.84
CA ASN A 211 1.17 -4.73 -0.23
C ASN A 211 -0.25 -4.29 -0.63
N LEU A 212 -0.68 -4.72 -1.81
CA LEU A 212 -2.07 -4.78 -2.22
C LEU A 212 -2.48 -6.25 -2.26
N GLU A 213 -3.14 -6.71 -1.20
CA GLU A 213 -3.64 -8.08 -1.09
C GLU A 213 -4.92 -8.23 -1.91
N SER A 214 -5.11 -9.37 -2.56
CA SER A 214 -6.32 -9.66 -3.31
C SER A 214 -7.52 -9.88 -2.38
N LYS A 215 -8.73 -9.65 -2.89
CA LYS A 215 -9.98 -9.79 -2.13
C LYS A 215 -10.21 -11.20 -1.56
N ASP A 216 -9.66 -12.21 -2.21
CA ASP A 216 -9.73 -13.62 -1.79
C ASP A 216 -8.56 -14.02 -0.86
N PHE A 217 -7.67 -13.09 -0.52
CA PHE A 217 -6.50 -13.28 0.34
C PHE A 217 -5.52 -14.36 -0.17
N GLN A 218 -5.52 -14.63 -1.47
CA GLN A 218 -4.71 -15.71 -2.05
C GLN A 218 -3.39 -15.22 -2.65
N PHE A 219 -3.25 -13.91 -2.91
CA PHE A 219 -2.08 -13.35 -3.55
C PHE A 219 -1.96 -11.85 -3.33
N HIS A 220 -0.79 -11.32 -3.60
CA HIS A 220 -0.54 -9.88 -3.66
C HIS A 220 -0.44 -9.43 -5.11
N GLN A 221 -1.12 -8.34 -5.44
CA GLN A 221 -1.05 -7.70 -6.75
C GLN A 221 0.17 -6.79 -6.85
N ILE A 222 0.56 -6.21 -5.71
CA ILE A 222 1.78 -5.45 -5.48
C ILE A 222 2.34 -5.90 -4.13
N ASP A 223 3.65 -6.01 -4.03
CA ASP A 223 4.34 -6.36 -2.80
C ASP A 223 5.63 -5.55 -2.68
N VAL A 224 5.81 -4.85 -1.55
CA VAL A 224 7.03 -4.10 -1.24
C VAL A 224 7.76 -4.81 -0.12
N ARG A 225 8.98 -5.24 -0.40
CA ARG A 225 9.77 -6.09 0.49
C ARG A 225 11.17 -5.55 0.71
N THR A 226 11.76 -5.93 1.84
CA THR A 226 13.18 -5.73 2.14
C THR A 226 13.72 -6.95 2.90
N GLY A 227 15.02 -7.03 3.06
CA GLY A 227 15.66 -8.10 3.83
C GLY A 227 16.57 -8.99 3.00
N ALA A 228 16.88 -10.17 3.55
CA ALA A 228 17.92 -11.08 3.03
C ALA A 228 17.71 -11.49 1.57
N GLU A 229 16.47 -11.76 1.16
CA GLU A 229 16.15 -12.19 -0.20
C GLU A 229 16.35 -11.07 -1.26
N ASN A 230 16.47 -9.83 -0.81
CA ASN A 230 16.66 -8.65 -1.65
C ASN A 230 18.03 -7.97 -1.44
N GLY A 231 18.99 -8.62 -0.81
CA GLY A 231 20.28 -8.01 -0.46
C GLY A 231 20.15 -6.83 0.50
N ASN A 232 19.04 -6.79 1.25
CA ASN A 232 18.61 -5.68 2.13
C ASN A 232 18.24 -4.38 1.40
N ASP A 233 18.08 -4.40 0.09
CA ASP A 233 17.39 -3.36 -0.66
C ASP A 233 15.91 -3.34 -0.33
N ILE A 234 15.23 -2.22 -0.60
CA ILE A 234 13.77 -2.19 -0.67
C ILE A 234 13.35 -2.37 -2.14
N ALA A 235 12.45 -3.32 -2.37
CA ALA A 235 12.06 -3.73 -3.72
C ALA A 235 10.54 -3.79 -3.86
N ILE A 236 10.04 -3.40 -5.04
CA ILE A 236 8.64 -3.47 -5.42
C ILE A 236 8.48 -4.63 -6.40
N PHE A 237 7.58 -5.53 -6.07
CA PHE A 237 7.21 -6.69 -6.89
C PHE A 237 5.79 -6.56 -7.40
N GLY A 238 5.53 -7.10 -8.57
CA GLY A 238 4.21 -7.29 -9.15
C GLY A 238 3.48 -8.50 -8.61
N ASN A 239 2.47 -8.93 -9.36
CA ASN A 239 1.54 -9.99 -8.98
C ASN A 239 2.24 -11.31 -8.64
N SER A 240 2.02 -11.78 -7.42
CA SER A 240 2.63 -13.03 -6.91
C SER A 240 2.03 -14.30 -7.51
N LYS A 241 0.87 -14.23 -8.19
CA LYS A 241 0.30 -15.35 -8.99
C LYS A 241 0.96 -15.55 -10.36
N ASN A 242 1.85 -14.65 -10.76
CA ASN A 242 2.54 -14.84 -12.03
C ASN A 242 3.27 -16.21 -12.04
N PRO A 243 3.01 -17.09 -13.01
CA PRO A 243 3.64 -18.42 -13.06
C PRO A 243 5.17 -18.40 -13.11
N ALA A 244 5.75 -17.31 -13.60
CA ALA A 244 7.21 -17.11 -13.61
C ALA A 244 7.75 -16.54 -12.29
N GLY A 245 6.89 -16.39 -11.27
CA GLY A 245 7.17 -15.69 -10.02
C GLY A 245 6.83 -14.20 -10.11
N ALA A 246 6.77 -13.53 -8.97
CA ALA A 246 6.52 -12.10 -8.91
C ALA A 246 7.67 -11.33 -9.60
N GLN A 247 7.32 -10.50 -10.58
CA GLN A 247 8.31 -9.67 -11.29
C GLN A 247 8.82 -8.57 -10.35
N LYS A 248 10.15 -8.45 -10.20
CA LYS A 248 10.74 -7.28 -9.55
C LYS A 248 10.62 -6.08 -10.50
N ILE A 249 9.80 -5.10 -10.13
CA ILE A 249 9.51 -3.90 -10.92
C ILE A 249 10.57 -2.83 -10.68
N PHE A 250 10.97 -2.64 -9.41
CA PHE A 250 11.96 -1.65 -9.01
C PHE A 250 12.67 -2.09 -7.72
N SER A 251 13.91 -1.67 -7.51
CA SER A 251 14.58 -1.77 -6.21
C SER A 251 15.58 -0.64 -6.04
N THR A 252 15.84 -0.31 -4.77
CA THR A 252 16.83 0.71 -4.38
C THR A 252 17.47 0.31 -3.04
N PRO A 253 18.70 0.75 -2.76
CA PRO A 253 19.28 0.57 -1.43
C PRO A 253 18.37 1.11 -0.34
N PHE A 254 18.10 0.31 0.69
CA PHE A 254 17.32 0.74 1.85
C PHE A 254 18.29 1.16 2.98
N GLY A 255 18.80 2.39 2.84
CA GLY A 255 19.75 2.97 3.79
C GLY A 255 19.12 3.41 5.11
N GLU A 256 19.98 3.77 6.07
CA GLU A 256 19.55 4.35 7.34
C GLU A 256 19.51 5.88 7.26
N GLY A 257 18.68 6.51 8.11
CA GLY A 257 18.69 7.94 8.35
C GLY A 257 17.99 8.81 7.30
N LYS A 258 17.45 8.23 6.22
CA LYS A 258 16.68 8.94 5.20
C LYS A 258 15.43 8.15 4.83
N PHE A 259 14.37 8.88 4.51
CA PHE A 259 13.18 8.27 3.92
C PHE A 259 13.42 7.89 2.46
N GLU A 260 12.99 6.70 2.09
CA GLU A 260 12.73 6.34 0.70
C GLU A 260 11.27 6.68 0.42
N ASN A 261 11.03 7.58 -0.53
CA ASN A 261 9.70 8.07 -0.88
C ASN A 261 9.24 7.38 -2.16
N PHE A 262 8.03 6.88 -2.16
CA PHE A 262 7.44 6.15 -3.26
C PHE A 262 6.09 6.75 -3.67
N ALA A 263 5.84 6.74 -4.98
CA ALA A 263 4.51 6.82 -5.55
C ALA A 263 4.34 5.64 -6.52
N ILE A 264 3.40 4.76 -6.22
CA ILE A 264 3.06 3.60 -7.05
C ILE A 264 1.77 3.92 -7.78
N LYS A 265 1.89 4.25 -9.08
CA LYS A 265 0.76 4.52 -9.95
C LYS A 265 0.28 3.21 -10.57
N MET A 266 -0.98 2.90 -10.35
CA MET A 266 -1.65 1.69 -10.81
C MET A 266 -2.79 2.05 -11.74
N ASP A 267 -2.76 1.54 -12.96
CA ASP A 267 -3.89 1.60 -13.90
C ASP A 267 -4.60 0.25 -13.87
N PHE A 268 -5.73 0.21 -13.18
CA PHE A 268 -6.55 -1.00 -13.02
C PHE A 268 -7.31 -1.39 -14.30
N THR A 269 -7.36 -0.51 -15.27
CA THR A 269 -7.97 -0.81 -16.59
C THR A 269 -6.94 -1.39 -17.55
N ALA A 270 -5.76 -0.76 -17.60
CA ALA A 270 -4.68 -1.21 -18.47
C ALA A 270 -3.82 -2.32 -17.85
N ASN A 271 -4.04 -2.65 -16.56
CA ASN A 271 -3.23 -3.60 -15.80
C ASN A 271 -1.74 -3.24 -15.85
N THR A 272 -1.41 -1.98 -15.50
CA THR A 272 -0.02 -1.51 -15.47
C THR A 272 0.34 -0.86 -14.15
N VAL A 273 1.62 -0.95 -13.81
CA VAL A 273 2.22 -0.30 -12.64
C VAL A 273 3.38 0.58 -13.09
N GLN A 274 3.46 1.78 -12.57
CA GLN A 274 4.55 2.72 -12.79
C GLN A 274 5.05 3.24 -11.43
N VAL A 275 6.37 3.31 -11.25
CA VAL A 275 6.97 3.71 -9.98
C VAL A 275 7.67 5.05 -10.12
N PHE A 276 7.45 5.90 -9.12
CA PHE A 276 8.19 7.13 -8.85
C PHE A 276 8.91 6.98 -7.52
N HIS A 277 10.12 7.48 -7.43
CA HIS A 277 10.96 7.34 -6.25
C HIS A 277 11.85 8.56 -6.02
N SER A 278 12.16 8.82 -4.75
CA SER A 278 13.23 9.71 -4.31
C SER A 278 13.73 9.33 -2.91
N THR A 279 14.88 9.86 -2.53
CA THR A 279 15.46 9.66 -1.19
C THR A 279 15.52 11.01 -0.46
N GLY A 280 15.09 11.01 0.80
CA GLY A 280 15.14 12.21 1.66
C GLY A 280 14.15 13.29 1.24
N ASP A 281 14.63 14.50 1.00
CA ASP A 281 13.80 15.67 0.69
C ASP A 281 13.71 15.97 -0.82
N GLU A 282 14.31 15.13 -1.64
CA GLU A 282 14.25 15.29 -3.09
C GLU A 282 12.84 15.01 -3.60
N PRO A 283 12.34 15.79 -4.59
CA PRO A 283 11.09 15.47 -5.26
C PRO A 283 11.16 14.11 -5.95
N LEU A 284 10.02 13.42 -6.03
CA LEU A 284 9.90 12.15 -6.74
C LEU A 284 10.28 12.31 -8.22
N LYS A 285 10.94 11.28 -8.74
CA LYS A 285 11.23 11.13 -10.18
C LYS A 285 10.64 9.80 -10.64
N GLN A 286 10.14 9.79 -11.87
CA GLN A 286 9.76 8.54 -12.52
C GLN A 286 11.00 7.65 -12.66
N VAL A 287 10.91 6.40 -12.17
CA VAL A 287 12.02 5.44 -12.20
C VAL A 287 11.70 4.20 -13.03
N THR A 288 10.45 4.03 -13.44
CA THR A 288 10.05 2.99 -14.41
C THR A 288 9.10 3.56 -15.46
N GLU A 289 9.10 2.97 -16.64
CA GLU A 289 7.95 3.06 -17.55
C GLU A 289 6.78 2.24 -16.98
N PRO A 290 5.54 2.40 -17.51
CA PRO A 290 4.45 1.51 -17.14
C PRO A 290 4.79 0.04 -17.47
N VAL A 291 4.75 -0.82 -16.44
CA VAL A 291 5.04 -2.25 -16.52
C VAL A 291 3.74 -3.02 -16.45
N GLN A 292 3.55 -4.01 -17.31
CA GLN A 292 2.38 -4.89 -17.26
C GLN A 292 2.35 -5.67 -15.95
N ASN A 293 1.22 -5.62 -15.27
CA ASN A 293 1.00 -6.28 -13.98
C ASN A 293 -0.50 -6.50 -13.77
N ASP A 294 -0.92 -7.71 -13.56
CA ASP A 294 -2.32 -8.02 -13.30
C ASP A 294 -2.78 -7.44 -11.95
N LEU A 295 -3.70 -6.50 -12.02
CA LEU A 295 -4.30 -5.78 -10.89
C LEU A 295 -5.78 -6.13 -10.68
N ALA A 296 -6.27 -7.22 -11.28
CA ALA A 296 -7.69 -7.59 -11.26
C ALA A 296 -8.17 -8.22 -9.94
N GLY A 297 -7.30 -8.35 -8.93
CA GLY A 297 -7.61 -9.03 -7.67
C GLY A 297 -8.58 -8.28 -6.76
N LEU A 298 -8.85 -6.99 -7.00
CA LEU A 298 -9.50 -6.10 -6.03
C LEU A 298 -8.72 -6.13 -4.69
N GLY A 299 -9.35 -5.82 -3.56
CA GLY A 299 -8.73 -6.10 -2.25
C GLY A 299 -8.29 -4.89 -1.45
N GLU A 300 -7.29 -5.06 -0.60
CA GLU A 300 -6.94 -4.07 0.42
C GLU A 300 -5.44 -3.77 0.46
N TYR A 301 -5.13 -2.50 0.74
CA TYR A 301 -3.74 -2.06 0.94
C TYR A 301 -3.33 -2.29 2.39
N HIS A 302 -2.13 -2.79 2.59
CA HIS A 302 -1.50 -2.98 3.89
C HIS A 302 -0.23 -2.15 3.97
N PHE A 303 -0.05 -1.42 5.06
CA PHE A 303 1.22 -0.85 5.49
C PHE A 303 1.66 -1.63 6.72
N SER A 304 2.75 -2.36 6.61
CA SER A 304 3.06 -3.43 7.55
C SER A 304 4.52 -3.44 7.97
N LEU A 305 4.76 -4.12 9.06
CA LEU A 305 6.04 -4.76 9.31
C LEU A 305 5.76 -6.25 9.54
N GLN A 306 5.87 -7.04 8.49
CA GLN A 306 5.76 -8.49 8.56
C GLN A 306 7.14 -9.11 8.37
N LYS A 307 7.65 -9.77 9.40
CA LYS A 307 8.92 -10.48 9.41
C LYS A 307 8.70 -11.95 9.07
N ASN A 308 9.33 -12.41 8.01
CA ASN A 308 9.25 -13.77 7.51
C ASN A 308 10.58 -14.52 7.76
N PRO A 309 10.55 -15.83 8.04
CA PRO A 309 11.75 -16.63 8.03
C PRO A 309 12.30 -16.77 6.60
N VAL A 310 13.61 -16.92 6.48
CA VAL A 310 14.28 -17.24 5.22
C VAL A 310 14.81 -18.66 5.28
N GLY A 311 14.45 -19.49 4.32
CA GLY A 311 14.81 -20.91 4.30
C GLY A 311 14.22 -21.65 5.51
N GLN A 312 15.10 -22.30 6.29
CA GLN A 312 14.74 -23.02 7.53
C GLN A 312 14.89 -22.17 8.81
N ALA A 313 15.14 -20.86 8.68
CA ALA A 313 15.27 -19.98 9.83
C ALA A 313 13.95 -19.93 10.62
N THR A 314 14.07 -19.88 11.94
CA THR A 314 12.93 -19.65 12.85
C THR A 314 13.00 -18.25 13.39
N GLN A 315 11.90 -17.76 13.97
CA GLN A 315 11.88 -16.47 14.62
C GLN A 315 12.79 -16.52 15.87
N PRO A 316 13.77 -15.59 16.00
CA PRO A 316 14.58 -15.49 17.23
C PRO A 316 13.69 -15.01 18.39
N THR A 317 14.21 -15.12 19.60
CA THR A 317 13.63 -14.48 20.80
C THR A 317 14.21 -13.08 21.00
N GLY A 318 13.46 -12.21 21.68
CA GLY A 318 13.91 -10.85 21.98
C GLY A 318 13.78 -9.88 20.81
N ILE A 319 12.82 -10.13 19.91
CA ILE A 319 12.53 -9.27 18.76
C ILE A 319 12.13 -7.88 19.27
N LYS A 320 12.80 -6.85 18.74
CA LYS A 320 12.49 -5.43 18.92
C LYS A 320 12.87 -4.70 17.64
N GLU A 321 11.99 -4.73 16.68
CA GLU A 321 12.24 -4.22 15.33
C GLU A 321 11.16 -3.22 14.94
N ALA A 322 11.50 -2.25 14.10
CA ALA A 322 10.56 -1.27 13.61
C ALA A 322 10.94 -0.74 12.22
N VAL A 323 9.92 -0.26 11.51
CA VAL A 323 10.06 0.63 10.35
C VAL A 323 9.25 1.89 10.59
N ILE A 324 9.71 3.00 10.03
CA ILE A 324 9.08 4.31 10.17
C ILE A 324 8.39 4.64 8.86
N PHE A 325 7.10 4.93 8.94
CA PHE A 325 6.29 5.37 7.81
C PHE A 325 5.92 6.84 7.96
N GLY A 326 5.71 7.50 6.82
CA GLY A 326 5.15 8.83 6.73
C GLY A 326 4.52 9.06 5.37
N GLY A 327 3.80 10.15 5.20
CA GLY A 327 3.32 10.58 3.91
C GLY A 327 2.40 9.60 3.19
N ILE A 328 1.57 8.85 3.92
CA ILE A 328 0.66 7.86 3.31
C ILE A 328 -0.60 8.55 2.82
N PHE A 329 -0.84 8.53 1.52
CA PHE A 329 -2.11 8.97 0.91
C PHE A 329 -2.30 8.35 -0.48
N MET A 330 -3.53 8.35 -0.95
CA MET A 330 -3.87 7.91 -2.30
C MET A 330 -4.56 9.03 -3.07
N GLU A 331 -4.09 9.28 -4.29
CA GLU A 331 -4.69 10.26 -5.19
C GLU A 331 -5.30 9.63 -6.44
N ASP A 332 -6.27 10.34 -7.02
CA ASP A 332 -6.81 10.06 -8.35
C ASP A 332 -5.85 10.58 -9.43
N SER A 333 -5.24 9.65 -10.16
CA SER A 333 -4.28 10.00 -11.22
C SER A 333 -4.84 9.77 -12.63
N THR A 334 -6.18 9.75 -12.78
CA THR A 334 -6.86 9.63 -14.08
C THR A 334 -6.46 10.73 -15.07
N SER A 335 -6.11 11.91 -14.58
CA SER A 335 -5.57 13.01 -15.38
C SER A 335 -4.14 12.79 -15.88
N GLY A 336 -3.47 11.72 -15.42
CA GLY A 336 -2.03 11.47 -15.66
C GLY A 336 -1.10 12.16 -14.67
N GLN A 337 -1.62 13.05 -13.83
CA GLN A 337 -0.83 13.79 -12.82
C GLN A 337 -0.45 12.88 -11.64
N VAL A 338 0.73 13.13 -11.08
CA VAL A 338 1.24 12.50 -9.85
C VAL A 338 1.88 13.59 -9.00
N THR A 339 1.53 13.63 -7.72
CA THR A 339 2.15 14.54 -6.75
C THR A 339 3.60 14.14 -6.51
N LEU A 340 4.55 15.06 -6.74
CA LEU A 340 5.98 14.76 -6.67
C LEU A 340 6.65 15.25 -5.37
N GLN A 341 5.98 16.11 -4.59
CA GLN A 341 6.50 16.66 -3.32
C GLN A 341 5.40 17.22 -2.44
#